data_e8cb7a552f5d879d750f3cc8c0ec9c6e
#
_entry.id   e8cb7a552f5d879d750f3cc8c0ec9c6e
#
_cell.length_a   1.000
_cell.length_b   1.000
_cell.length_c   1.000
_cell.angle_alpha   90.00
_cell.angle_beta   90.00
_cell.angle_gamma   90.00
#
_symmetry.space_group_name_H-M   'P 1'
#
loop_
_entity.id
_entity.type
_entity.pdbx_description
1 polymer ?
#
loop_
_entity_poly.entity_id
_entity_poly.type
_entity_poly.pdbx_seq_one_letter_code
_entity_poly.pdbx_strand_id
1 'polypeptide(L)'
;MVVIRENISDLKRRFGDNAPDELIWFSGIIGFSIDVSSDAVKIELNPDRPDLYSFSTMFDAIRIFKNPESLSVMAFKPPAISLHVSEKALGLRRYILCFWANGSTLGDRFNEIIDYQEKLHQTIGKNRSKFAIGIHDLRKLKTPFRYISAGLNDISFTTYDEKVTGTPGDILNNHELGKEFRHLIPDMNYVPLILDSNDNVLSMPPIVNGNASKISEMTSDLFIDITGNDWPSTRSAYYLLANYLGSVGFKLHRVEQDGGYKKELLAYNDRKVFIPRAEAENVLGTRLTDTETMGALKRMGYIVEKNPRGFSVFVKGSRIDVMGAVDVIEDIGKANGYDNIASRKPQLSTVGSASKESEWKENIRDLLVGFGLQEIQTFFLSPSSYYQGVSYSGDVEVLNPKSLEYSIPRDRLIFGMLDFFKLNKRRKLPQETFEIGKVVIHMNEKTHLCIGITNSKAGFSEIKRIVDPFLSRLNIQRADIAQTSCYGFIQGRTGSLSVDGKEIGIIGEIHPALLEKFELTNPVAMAELNLDAIIQ
;
A
#
# COMPACT_ATOMS: atom_id res chain seq x y z
N MET A 1 -0.89 2.62 4.73
CA MET A 1 -1.89 3.58 5.29
C MET A 1 -1.15 4.62 6.09
N VAL A 2 -1.59 5.87 6.05
CA VAL A 2 -1.01 6.97 6.83
C VAL A 2 -1.84 7.16 8.08
N VAL A 3 -1.16 7.27 9.22
CA VAL A 3 -1.83 7.46 10.52
C VAL A 3 -1.53 8.87 11.03
N ILE A 4 -2.59 9.61 11.36
CA ILE A 4 -2.49 10.85 12.13
C ILE A 4 -3.12 10.67 13.50
N ARG A 5 -2.53 11.28 14.51
CA ARG A 5 -2.99 11.19 15.90
C ARG A 5 -2.84 12.52 16.61
N GLU A 6 -3.84 12.88 17.42
CA GLU A 6 -3.83 14.07 18.25
C GLU A 6 -4.52 13.76 19.60
N ASN A 7 -4.13 14.43 20.66
CA ASN A 7 -4.84 14.34 21.93
C ASN A 7 -6.18 15.06 21.84
N ILE A 8 -7.23 14.51 22.47
CA ILE A 8 -8.58 15.09 22.43
C ILE A 8 -8.61 16.52 23.00
N SER A 9 -7.86 16.77 24.07
CA SER A 9 -7.78 18.11 24.68
C SER A 9 -7.19 19.16 23.72
N ASP A 10 -6.12 18.79 23.00
CA ASP A 10 -5.48 19.67 22.03
C ASP A 10 -6.35 19.88 20.79
N LEU A 11 -6.98 18.80 20.32
CA LEU A 11 -7.92 18.85 19.21
C LEU A 11 -9.10 19.81 19.51
N LYS A 12 -9.74 19.66 20.68
CA LYS A 12 -10.83 20.53 21.12
C LYS A 12 -10.38 21.99 21.32
N ARG A 13 -9.21 22.22 21.89
CA ARG A 13 -8.64 23.57 22.04
C ARG A 13 -8.46 24.27 20.71
N ARG A 14 -8.00 23.53 19.68
CA ARG A 14 -7.70 24.07 18.35
C ARG A 14 -8.92 24.24 17.46
N PHE A 15 -9.87 23.33 17.52
CA PHE A 15 -10.97 23.22 16.55
C PHE A 15 -12.37 23.25 17.18
N GLY A 16 -12.47 23.36 18.51
CA GLY A 16 -13.73 23.43 19.24
C GLY A 16 -14.16 22.09 19.85
N ASP A 17 -15.12 22.16 20.80
CA ASP A 17 -15.55 20.98 21.57
C ASP A 17 -16.15 19.86 20.72
N ASN A 18 -16.77 20.20 19.60
CA ASN A 18 -17.41 19.25 18.67
C ASN A 18 -16.41 18.63 17.66
N ALA A 19 -15.12 18.93 17.75
CA ALA A 19 -14.13 18.47 16.77
C ALA A 19 -14.10 16.94 16.56
N PRO A 20 -14.19 16.08 17.60
CA PRO A 20 -14.26 14.64 17.39
C PRO A 20 -15.49 14.21 16.58
N ASP A 21 -16.66 14.75 16.88
CA ASP A 21 -17.91 14.42 16.19
C ASP A 21 -17.91 14.88 14.73
N GLU A 22 -17.29 16.04 14.45
CA GLU A 22 -17.10 16.54 13.10
C GLU A 22 -16.20 15.62 12.26
N LEU A 23 -15.16 15.08 12.87
CA LEU A 23 -14.26 14.12 12.21
C LEU A 23 -14.96 12.78 11.94
N ILE A 24 -15.76 12.28 12.89
CA ILE A 24 -16.58 11.07 12.69
C ILE A 24 -17.57 11.29 11.55
N TRP A 25 -18.28 12.41 11.55
CA TRP A 25 -19.20 12.75 10.46
C TRP A 25 -18.48 12.85 9.11
N PHE A 26 -17.33 13.52 9.05
CA PHE A 26 -16.58 13.71 7.82
C PHE A 26 -15.94 12.40 7.30
N SER A 27 -15.60 11.47 8.21
CA SER A 27 -15.11 10.14 7.85
C SER A 27 -16.12 9.36 7.01
N GLY A 28 -17.41 9.49 7.29
CA GLY A 28 -18.48 8.88 6.51
C GLY A 28 -18.63 9.46 5.10
N ILE A 29 -18.15 10.70 4.87
CA ILE A 29 -18.19 11.35 3.55
C ILE A 29 -16.97 10.97 2.72
N ILE A 30 -15.77 11.07 3.29
CA ILE A 30 -14.50 10.87 2.57
C ILE A 30 -14.10 9.39 2.52
N GLY A 31 -14.44 8.60 3.54
CA GLY A 31 -14.16 7.18 3.59
C GLY A 31 -12.82 6.83 4.25
N PHE A 32 -12.44 7.53 5.32
CA PHE A 32 -11.28 7.14 6.15
C PHE A 32 -11.72 6.48 7.46
N SER A 33 -10.82 5.68 8.05
CA SER A 33 -11.06 5.05 9.36
C SER A 33 -10.69 6.00 10.49
N ILE A 34 -11.54 6.07 11.51
CA ILE A 34 -11.33 6.91 12.70
C ILE A 34 -11.58 6.10 13.97
N ASP A 35 -10.69 6.24 14.94
CA ASP A 35 -10.81 5.69 16.28
C ASP A 35 -10.72 6.82 17.30
N VAL A 36 -11.75 6.96 18.12
CA VAL A 36 -11.83 7.99 19.16
C VAL A 36 -11.86 7.33 20.53
N SER A 37 -10.76 7.47 21.26
CA SER A 37 -10.65 7.03 22.65
C SER A 37 -10.90 8.17 23.62
N SER A 38 -10.83 7.93 24.94
CA SER A 38 -10.91 8.98 25.96
C SER A 38 -9.81 10.05 25.83
N ASP A 39 -8.65 9.67 25.31
CA ASP A 39 -7.44 10.47 25.37
C ASP A 39 -6.99 11.02 24.01
N ALA A 40 -7.31 10.32 22.92
CA ALA A 40 -6.82 10.64 21.60
C ALA A 40 -7.79 10.29 20.47
N VAL A 41 -7.65 11.01 19.38
CA VAL A 41 -8.23 10.68 18.07
C VAL A 41 -7.12 10.12 17.17
N LYS A 42 -7.36 8.97 16.59
CA LYS A 42 -6.50 8.32 15.61
C LYS A 42 -7.26 8.19 14.29
N ILE A 43 -6.66 8.66 13.19
CA ILE A 43 -7.24 8.56 11.86
C ILE A 43 -6.28 7.78 10.97
N GLU A 44 -6.80 6.80 10.24
CA GLU A 44 -6.07 6.04 9.24
C GLU A 44 -6.57 6.45 7.85
N LEU A 45 -5.67 7.08 7.09
CA LEU A 45 -5.93 7.61 5.76
C LEU A 45 -5.35 6.71 4.67
N ASN A 46 -6.08 6.57 3.59
CA ASN A 46 -5.55 6.02 2.35
C ASN A 46 -4.53 6.99 1.72
N PRO A 47 -3.60 6.50 0.90
CA PRO A 47 -2.54 7.34 0.31
C PRO A 47 -3.04 8.25 -0.83
N ASP A 48 -4.29 8.18 -1.21
CA ASP A 48 -4.93 8.96 -2.29
C ASP A 48 -5.15 10.44 -1.92
N ARG A 49 -5.40 10.77 -0.64
CA ARG A 49 -5.72 12.11 -0.16
C ARG A 49 -4.64 12.72 0.75
N PRO A 50 -3.42 12.96 0.23
CA PRO A 50 -2.33 13.54 1.03
C PRO A 50 -2.59 14.99 1.45
N ASP A 51 -3.52 15.68 0.81
CA ASP A 51 -4.01 16.98 1.24
C ASP A 51 -4.71 16.94 2.62
N LEU A 52 -5.09 15.75 3.11
CA LEU A 52 -5.75 15.54 4.41
C LEU A 52 -4.82 14.94 5.49
N TYR A 53 -3.51 14.86 5.27
CA TYR A 53 -2.56 14.25 6.24
C TYR A 53 -2.29 15.09 7.50
N SER A 54 -3.06 16.14 7.74
CA SER A 54 -3.02 16.94 8.96
C SER A 54 -4.42 17.30 9.45
N PHE A 55 -4.59 17.48 10.75
CA PHE A 55 -5.87 17.93 11.30
C PHE A 55 -6.24 19.33 10.80
N SER A 56 -5.26 20.23 10.66
CA SER A 56 -5.51 21.59 10.14
C SER A 56 -6.11 21.59 8.74
N THR A 57 -5.56 20.79 7.82
CA THR A 57 -6.11 20.70 6.45
C THR A 57 -7.44 19.95 6.41
N MET A 58 -7.63 18.98 7.29
CA MET A 58 -8.88 18.24 7.41
C MET A 58 -10.03 19.15 7.90
N PHE A 59 -9.79 19.95 8.93
CA PHE A 59 -10.78 20.93 9.40
C PHE A 59 -11.03 22.06 8.40
N ASP A 60 -10.04 22.45 7.60
CA ASP A 60 -10.25 23.34 6.46
C ASP A 60 -11.19 22.72 5.42
N ALA A 61 -11.01 21.43 5.11
CA ALA A 61 -11.90 20.68 4.20
C ALA A 61 -13.32 20.56 4.78
N ILE A 62 -13.47 20.28 6.08
CA ILE A 62 -14.76 20.25 6.78
C ILE A 62 -15.45 21.62 6.71
N ARG A 63 -14.73 22.70 6.97
CA ARG A 63 -15.21 24.08 6.89
C ARG A 63 -15.75 24.41 5.50
N ILE A 64 -15.00 24.06 4.45
CA ILE A 64 -15.39 24.26 3.06
C ILE A 64 -16.61 23.41 2.72
N PHE A 65 -16.65 22.16 3.17
CA PHE A 65 -17.80 21.27 2.92
C PHE A 65 -19.09 21.81 3.52
N LYS A 66 -19.04 22.33 4.76
CA LYS A 66 -20.19 22.94 5.44
C LYS A 66 -20.58 24.30 4.87
N ASN A 67 -19.60 25.10 4.47
CA ASN A 67 -19.79 26.43 3.91
C ASN A 67 -18.90 26.65 2.68
N PRO A 68 -19.36 26.24 1.47
CA PRO A 68 -18.58 26.36 0.24
C PRO A 68 -18.16 27.79 -0.11
N GLU A 69 -18.90 28.79 0.31
CA GLU A 69 -18.55 30.20 0.07
C GLU A 69 -17.31 30.64 0.91
N SER A 70 -16.91 29.84 1.89
CA SER A 70 -15.67 30.05 2.65
C SER A 70 -14.41 29.62 1.89
N LEU A 71 -14.56 29.04 0.69
CA LEU A 71 -13.43 28.64 -0.15
C LEU A 71 -12.60 29.87 -0.55
N SER A 72 -11.38 29.95 -0.06
CA SER A 72 -10.44 30.98 -0.50
C SER A 72 -9.59 30.47 -1.66
N VAL A 73 -9.48 31.26 -2.70
CA VAL A 73 -8.54 30.98 -3.79
C VAL A 73 -7.14 31.32 -3.30
N MET A 74 -6.29 30.29 -3.20
CA MET A 74 -4.91 30.49 -2.81
C MET A 74 -4.15 31.20 -3.93
N ALA A 75 -3.53 32.31 -3.61
CA ALA A 75 -2.71 33.06 -4.54
C ALA A 75 -1.32 33.30 -3.95
N PHE A 76 -0.30 33.09 -4.76
CA PHE A 76 1.05 33.48 -4.42
C PHE A 76 1.27 34.95 -4.76
N LYS A 77 1.74 35.72 -3.81
CA LYS A 77 2.18 37.10 -4.02
C LYS A 77 3.47 37.16 -4.86
N PRO A 78 3.76 38.29 -5.49
CA PRO A 78 5.01 38.50 -6.23
C PRO A 78 6.27 38.15 -5.40
N PRO A 79 7.38 37.77 -6.07
CA PRO A 79 8.62 37.42 -5.41
C PRO A 79 9.26 38.66 -4.77
N ALA A 80 9.79 38.48 -3.56
CA ALA A 80 10.64 39.46 -2.87
C ALA A 80 12.00 38.85 -2.48
N ILE A 81 12.18 37.57 -2.77
CA ILE A 81 13.38 36.78 -2.45
C ILE A 81 13.82 36.08 -3.72
N SER A 82 15.15 35.98 -3.92
CA SER A 82 15.73 35.27 -5.06
C SER A 82 16.57 34.07 -4.64
N LEU A 83 16.59 33.07 -5.51
CA LEU A 83 17.39 31.85 -5.41
C LEU A 83 18.24 31.70 -6.67
N HIS A 84 19.55 31.69 -6.54
CA HIS A 84 20.47 31.36 -7.60
C HIS A 84 20.66 29.84 -7.69
N VAL A 85 20.44 29.25 -8.87
CA VAL A 85 20.49 27.81 -9.06
C VAL A 85 21.65 27.41 -9.96
N SER A 86 22.60 26.67 -9.40
CA SER A 86 23.75 26.13 -10.13
C SER A 86 23.35 24.90 -10.98
N GLU A 87 23.79 24.87 -12.24
CA GLU A 87 23.58 23.71 -13.11
C GLU A 87 24.24 22.43 -12.57
N LYS A 88 25.38 22.55 -11.89
CA LYS A 88 26.04 21.42 -11.25
C LYS A 88 25.17 20.80 -10.15
N ALA A 89 24.47 21.62 -9.37
CA ALA A 89 23.54 21.14 -8.35
C ALA A 89 22.35 20.40 -8.98
N LEU A 90 21.85 20.90 -10.11
CA LEU A 90 20.77 20.22 -10.87
C LEU A 90 21.23 18.86 -11.43
N GLY A 91 22.50 18.66 -11.68
CA GLY A 91 23.08 17.36 -12.04
C GLY A 91 22.99 16.33 -10.91
N LEU A 92 23.07 16.78 -9.65
CA LEU A 92 22.95 15.91 -8.47
C LEU A 92 21.50 15.66 -8.07
N ARG A 93 20.69 16.74 -8.09
CA ARG A 93 19.27 16.67 -7.76
C ARG A 93 18.51 17.64 -8.63
N ARG A 94 17.77 17.09 -9.58
CA ARG A 94 17.35 17.73 -10.84
C ARG A 94 16.38 18.89 -10.68
N TYR A 95 15.53 18.87 -9.66
CA TYR A 95 14.47 19.86 -9.47
C TYR A 95 14.61 20.55 -8.13
N ILE A 96 14.35 21.86 -8.13
CA ILE A 96 14.20 22.66 -6.92
C ILE A 96 13.02 23.62 -7.11
N LEU A 97 12.12 23.66 -6.15
CA LEU A 97 11.01 24.58 -6.05
C LEU A 97 11.03 25.23 -4.69
N CYS A 98 10.88 26.55 -4.65
CA CYS A 98 10.87 27.29 -3.40
C CYS A 98 9.71 28.27 -3.35
N PHE A 99 9.22 28.49 -2.14
CA PHE A 99 8.34 29.61 -1.80
C PHE A 99 8.61 30.06 -0.37
N TRP A 100 8.11 31.22 0.00
CA TRP A 100 8.16 31.67 1.38
C TRP A 100 6.79 32.09 1.86
N ALA A 101 6.57 32.05 3.17
CA ALA A 101 5.29 32.27 3.79
C ALA A 101 5.40 33.12 5.06
N ASN A 102 4.44 34.05 5.28
CA ASN A 102 4.43 34.91 6.46
C ASN A 102 3.00 35.25 6.92
N GLY A 103 2.90 35.98 8.01
CA GLY A 103 1.65 36.56 8.50
C GLY A 103 0.86 35.68 9.48
N SER A 104 1.43 34.57 9.90
CA SER A 104 0.98 33.74 11.01
C SER A 104 2.20 33.22 11.77
N THR A 105 2.03 32.58 12.92
CA THR A 105 3.09 31.88 13.65
C THR A 105 2.77 30.37 13.65
N LEU A 106 3.81 29.55 13.75
CA LEU A 106 3.62 28.10 13.86
C LEU A 106 2.85 27.74 15.14
N GLY A 107 3.29 28.24 16.28
CA GLY A 107 2.60 27.98 17.57
C GLY A 107 2.37 26.49 17.78
N ASP A 108 1.15 26.14 18.18
CA ASP A 108 0.70 24.76 18.40
C ASP A 108 0.78 23.84 17.14
N ARG A 109 1.02 24.43 15.97
CA ARG A 109 1.16 23.70 14.69
C ARG A 109 2.59 23.29 14.36
N PHE A 110 3.55 23.63 15.23
CA PHE A 110 4.97 23.32 15.02
C PHE A 110 5.21 21.81 14.82
N ASN A 111 4.68 20.98 15.70
CA ASN A 111 4.82 19.53 15.57
C ASN A 111 4.01 18.98 14.39
N GLU A 112 2.84 19.56 14.11
CA GLU A 112 1.98 19.12 13.02
C GLU A 112 2.61 19.33 11.63
N ILE A 113 3.29 20.45 11.40
CA ILE A 113 3.94 20.70 10.11
C ILE A 113 5.14 19.77 9.88
N ILE A 114 5.89 19.45 10.94
CA ILE A 114 6.99 18.47 10.87
C ILE A 114 6.45 17.07 10.57
N ASP A 115 5.42 16.68 11.27
CA ASP A 115 4.76 15.38 11.06
C ASP A 115 4.15 15.28 9.65
N TYR A 116 3.51 16.34 9.15
CA TYR A 116 3.00 16.43 7.80
C TYR A 116 4.11 16.28 6.75
N GLN A 117 5.23 16.99 6.94
CA GLN A 117 6.43 16.89 6.10
C GLN A 117 6.96 15.45 6.05
N GLU A 118 7.12 14.79 7.19
CA GLU A 118 7.64 13.42 7.25
C GLU A 118 6.67 12.42 6.62
N LYS A 119 5.35 12.57 6.79
CA LYS A 119 4.36 11.75 6.09
C LYS A 119 4.46 11.89 4.57
N LEU A 120 4.65 13.12 4.07
CA LEU A 120 4.87 13.35 2.63
C LEU A 120 6.17 12.70 2.15
N HIS A 121 7.27 12.79 2.93
CA HIS A 121 8.53 12.11 2.61
C HIS A 121 8.37 10.60 2.50
N GLN A 122 7.68 9.97 3.47
CA GLN A 122 7.50 8.52 3.53
C GLN A 122 6.59 7.99 2.43
N THR A 123 5.52 8.71 2.09
CA THR A 123 4.50 8.28 1.13
C THR A 123 4.87 8.67 -0.30
N ILE A 124 4.44 9.84 -0.74
CA ILE A 124 4.62 10.35 -2.11
C ILE A 124 6.11 10.52 -2.43
N GLY A 125 6.90 10.93 -1.45
CA GLY A 125 8.35 11.10 -1.54
C GLY A 125 9.13 9.79 -1.63
N LYS A 126 8.49 8.62 -1.39
CA LYS A 126 9.13 7.30 -1.32
C LYS A 126 10.42 7.35 -0.50
N ASN A 127 10.29 7.67 0.78
CA ASN A 127 11.41 7.85 1.69
C ASN A 127 12.48 8.80 1.10
N ARG A 128 12.08 10.03 0.74
CA ARG A 128 12.89 11.10 0.18
C ARG A 128 13.55 10.82 -1.17
N SER A 129 13.33 9.66 -1.79
CA SER A 129 13.94 9.32 -3.08
C SER A 129 13.40 10.19 -4.22
N LYS A 130 12.11 10.50 -4.22
CA LYS A 130 11.48 11.33 -5.24
C LYS A 130 11.64 12.83 -4.97
N PHE A 131 11.40 13.24 -3.74
CA PHE A 131 11.63 14.63 -3.27
C PHE A 131 11.97 14.66 -1.77
N ALA A 132 12.58 15.75 -1.36
CA ALA A 132 12.76 16.12 0.04
C ALA A 132 12.33 17.58 0.24
N ILE A 133 11.88 17.89 1.43
CA ILE A 133 11.35 19.19 1.85
C ILE A 133 12.25 19.73 2.95
N GLY A 134 12.66 20.99 2.84
CA GLY A 134 13.27 21.78 3.90
C GLY A 134 12.31 22.90 4.33
N ILE A 135 12.20 23.13 5.63
CA ILE A 135 11.42 24.23 6.22
C ILE A 135 12.35 25.03 7.14
N HIS A 136 12.43 26.32 6.92
CA HIS A 136 13.46 27.19 7.49
C HIS A 136 12.87 28.47 8.09
N ASP A 137 13.43 28.95 9.20
CA ASP A 137 13.12 30.27 9.78
C ASP A 137 13.80 31.36 8.96
N LEU A 138 13.03 32.05 8.11
CA LEU A 138 13.53 33.06 7.20
C LEU A 138 14.17 34.26 7.94
N ARG A 139 13.71 34.57 9.15
CA ARG A 139 14.25 35.72 9.92
C ARG A 139 15.68 35.52 10.39
N LYS A 140 16.15 34.28 10.42
CA LYS A 140 17.55 33.95 10.77
C LYS A 140 18.49 33.99 9.57
N LEU A 141 17.98 34.19 8.37
CA LEU A 141 18.66 34.00 7.10
C LEU A 141 18.81 35.34 6.34
N LYS A 142 19.77 35.40 5.45
CA LYS A 142 19.99 36.54 4.55
C LYS A 142 19.89 36.13 3.08
N THR A 143 19.06 36.83 2.34
CA THR A 143 18.92 36.67 0.89
C THR A 143 20.03 37.40 0.12
N PRO A 144 20.35 37.01 -1.14
CA PRO A 144 19.77 35.91 -1.91
C PRO A 144 20.25 34.54 -1.44
N PHE A 145 19.44 33.50 -1.78
CA PHE A 145 19.80 32.10 -1.56
C PHE A 145 20.56 31.52 -2.75
N ARG A 146 21.30 30.43 -2.51
CA ARG A 146 22.05 29.71 -3.53
C ARG A 146 21.86 28.22 -3.38
N TYR A 147 21.51 27.55 -4.48
CA TYR A 147 21.49 26.09 -4.58
C TYR A 147 22.73 25.66 -5.35
N ILE A 148 23.67 25.02 -4.69
CA ILE A 148 25.00 24.72 -5.21
C ILE A 148 25.35 23.24 -5.08
N SER A 149 26.36 22.81 -5.86
CA SER A 149 27.09 21.56 -5.66
C SER A 149 28.34 21.85 -4.85
N ALA A 150 28.53 21.19 -3.72
CA ALA A 150 29.71 21.33 -2.85
C ALA A 150 30.41 19.97 -2.72
N GLY A 151 31.74 20.01 -2.63
CA GLY A 151 32.54 18.83 -2.31
C GLY A 151 32.32 18.38 -0.86
N LEU A 152 32.63 17.12 -0.58
CA LEU A 152 32.40 16.54 0.75
C LEU A 152 33.15 17.23 1.88
N ASN A 153 34.20 17.97 1.58
CA ASN A 153 35.07 18.65 2.57
C ASN A 153 35.04 20.19 2.47
N ASP A 154 34.20 20.78 1.61
CA ASP A 154 34.30 22.20 1.28
C ASP A 154 33.69 23.13 2.34
N ILE A 155 32.55 22.76 2.92
CA ILE A 155 31.74 23.58 3.81
C ILE A 155 31.41 22.80 5.07
N SER A 156 31.59 23.43 6.24
CA SER A 156 31.21 22.81 7.52
C SER A 156 29.95 23.47 8.08
N PHE A 157 29.04 22.69 8.63
CA PHE A 157 27.85 23.19 9.30
C PHE A 157 27.38 22.24 10.43
N THR A 158 26.50 22.74 11.29
CA THR A 158 25.87 21.96 12.35
C THR A 158 24.49 21.52 11.91
N THR A 159 24.14 20.25 12.12
CA THR A 159 22.81 19.70 11.82
C THR A 159 21.74 20.33 12.70
N TYR A 160 20.49 20.36 12.25
CA TYR A 160 19.34 20.99 12.94
C TYR A 160 19.14 20.51 14.38
N ASP A 161 19.48 19.26 14.67
CA ASP A 161 19.38 18.60 15.97
C ASP A 161 20.67 18.74 16.82
N GLU A 162 21.68 19.43 16.29
CA GLU A 162 22.97 19.72 16.93
C GLU A 162 23.82 18.47 17.25
N LYS A 163 23.45 17.30 16.70
CA LYS A 163 24.17 16.06 16.96
C LYS A 163 25.53 15.98 16.24
N VAL A 164 25.66 16.59 15.07
CA VAL A 164 26.89 16.57 14.29
C VAL A 164 27.23 17.97 13.78
N THR A 165 28.47 18.40 14.02
CA THR A 165 29.08 19.56 13.39
C THR A 165 30.25 19.07 12.56
N GLY A 166 30.28 19.40 11.28
CA GLY A 166 31.34 18.97 10.38
C GLY A 166 31.02 19.22 8.92
N THR A 167 31.85 18.67 8.06
CA THR A 167 31.68 18.71 6.61
C THR A 167 30.54 17.82 6.14
N PRO A 168 30.05 17.97 4.90
CA PRO A 168 29.09 17.03 4.33
C PRO A 168 29.51 15.56 4.47
N GLY A 169 30.81 15.27 4.28
CA GLY A 169 31.36 13.92 4.48
C GLY A 169 31.23 13.43 5.91
N ASP A 170 31.50 14.29 6.90
CA ASP A 170 31.31 13.94 8.31
C ASP A 170 29.87 13.67 8.65
N ILE A 171 28.93 14.47 8.13
CA ILE A 171 27.50 14.30 8.35
C ILE A 171 27.00 12.99 7.71
N LEU A 172 27.42 12.68 6.48
CA LEU A 172 27.06 11.42 5.82
C LEU A 172 27.56 10.18 6.58
N ASN A 173 28.70 10.29 7.26
CA ASN A 173 29.29 9.16 7.98
C ASN A 173 28.83 9.04 9.43
N ASN A 174 28.51 10.16 10.10
CA ASN A 174 28.30 10.18 11.55
C ASN A 174 26.85 10.45 11.95
N HIS A 175 26.08 11.20 11.14
CA HIS A 175 24.67 11.48 11.43
C HIS A 175 23.77 10.29 11.04
N GLU A 176 22.72 9.99 11.83
CA GLU A 176 21.77 8.89 11.59
C GLU A 176 21.12 9.01 10.20
N LEU A 177 20.56 10.19 9.88
CA LEU A 177 19.95 10.45 8.56
C LEU A 177 20.99 10.42 7.43
N GLY A 178 22.24 10.78 7.73
CA GLY A 178 23.36 10.67 6.78
C GLY A 178 23.57 9.22 6.36
N LYS A 179 23.68 8.32 7.33
CA LYS A 179 23.85 6.87 7.09
C LYS A 179 22.62 6.26 6.38
N GLU A 180 21.43 6.65 6.80
CA GLU A 180 20.18 6.12 6.26
C GLU A 180 19.96 6.52 4.79
N PHE A 181 20.15 7.82 4.46
CA PHE A 181 19.80 8.38 3.15
C PHE A 181 21.00 8.62 2.21
N ARG A 182 22.23 8.23 2.60
CA ARG A 182 23.42 8.37 1.75
C ARG A 182 23.25 7.78 0.35
N HIS A 183 22.55 6.66 0.26
CA HIS A 183 22.30 5.96 -1.01
C HIS A 183 21.46 6.77 -2.03
N LEU A 184 20.83 7.86 -1.60
CA LEU A 184 20.07 8.78 -2.45
C LEU A 184 20.94 9.86 -3.12
N ILE A 185 22.21 9.96 -2.75
CA ILE A 185 23.17 10.90 -3.35
C ILE A 185 23.87 10.16 -4.51
N PRO A 186 23.71 10.65 -5.76
CA PRO A 186 24.20 9.93 -6.94
C PRO A 186 25.72 10.02 -7.10
N ASP A 187 26.36 11.07 -6.58
CA ASP A 187 27.80 11.29 -6.65
C ASP A 187 28.46 11.12 -5.27
N MET A 188 29.53 10.34 -5.23
CA MET A 188 30.25 10.07 -3.99
C MET A 188 31.19 11.22 -3.57
N ASN A 189 31.39 12.23 -4.41
CA ASN A 189 32.31 13.34 -4.18
C ASN A 189 31.61 14.68 -3.94
N TYR A 190 30.36 14.81 -4.37
CA TYR A 190 29.61 16.06 -4.32
C TYR A 190 28.22 15.87 -3.72
N VAL A 191 27.74 16.89 -3.01
CA VAL A 191 26.40 16.97 -2.44
C VAL A 191 25.72 18.28 -2.85
N PRO A 192 24.39 18.28 -3.00
CA PRO A 192 23.65 19.53 -3.15
C PRO A 192 23.51 20.24 -1.80
N LEU A 193 23.76 21.55 -1.77
CA LEU A 193 23.55 22.41 -0.60
C LEU A 193 22.69 23.62 -0.97
N ILE A 194 21.88 24.06 -0.01
CA ILE A 194 21.21 25.37 -0.06
C ILE A 194 21.86 26.28 0.99
N LEU A 195 22.29 27.45 0.54
CA LEU A 195 23.00 28.43 1.34
C LEU A 195 22.30 29.79 1.31
N ASP A 196 22.47 30.56 2.37
CA ASP A 196 22.16 31.99 2.37
C ASP A 196 23.34 32.83 1.84
N SER A 197 23.17 34.15 1.81
CA SER A 197 24.24 35.07 1.33
C SER A 197 25.45 35.18 2.27
N ASN A 198 25.34 34.69 3.49
CA ASN A 198 26.44 34.62 4.47
C ASN A 198 27.11 33.23 4.50
N ASP A 199 26.86 32.38 3.55
CA ASP A 199 27.34 30.98 3.49
C ASP A 199 26.81 30.08 4.62
N ASN A 200 25.75 30.46 5.31
CA ASN A 200 25.07 29.56 6.23
C ASN A 200 24.34 28.46 5.45
N VAL A 201 24.55 27.21 5.84
CA VAL A 201 23.86 26.06 5.22
C VAL A 201 22.45 25.94 5.78
N LEU A 202 21.45 26.05 4.92
CA LEU A 202 20.06 25.83 5.24
C LEU A 202 19.74 24.34 5.24
N SER A 203 20.13 23.65 4.16
CA SER A 203 19.90 22.22 4.00
C SER A 203 20.94 21.54 3.12
N MET A 204 21.14 20.25 3.36
CA MET A 204 21.84 19.29 2.52
C MET A 204 20.82 18.24 2.02
N PRO A 205 20.03 18.57 0.97
CA PRO A 205 19.00 17.65 0.49
C PRO A 205 19.61 16.39 -0.15
N PRO A 206 18.98 15.22 0.00
CA PRO A 206 17.76 14.92 0.75
C PRO A 206 18.01 14.53 2.23
N ILE A 207 19.15 14.85 2.79
CA ILE A 207 19.66 14.30 4.04
C ILE A 207 19.12 15.06 5.27
N VAL A 208 19.57 16.32 5.47
CA VAL A 208 19.36 17.04 6.73
C VAL A 208 19.37 18.55 6.55
N ASN A 209 18.63 19.26 7.40
CA ASN A 209 18.68 20.72 7.49
C ASN A 209 19.82 21.19 8.43
N GLY A 210 20.31 22.39 8.20
CA GLY A 210 21.26 23.05 9.06
C GLY A 210 20.62 23.74 10.28
N ASN A 211 21.37 23.88 11.37
CA ASN A 211 20.90 24.54 12.59
C ASN A 211 20.66 26.04 12.40
N ALA A 212 21.43 26.69 11.50
CA ALA A 212 21.29 28.12 11.22
C ALA A 212 19.87 28.57 10.87
N SER A 213 19.09 27.70 10.27
CA SER A 213 17.71 27.96 9.82
C SER A 213 16.62 27.24 10.63
N LYS A 214 16.98 26.68 11.78
CA LYS A 214 16.07 25.87 12.62
C LYS A 214 14.81 26.64 12.99
N ILE A 215 13.66 26.03 12.69
CA ILE A 215 12.34 26.55 13.05
C ILE A 215 11.96 26.26 14.50
N SER A 216 11.03 27.03 15.03
CA SER A 216 10.45 26.88 16.36
C SER A 216 8.98 27.28 16.36
N GLU A 217 8.28 27.10 17.47
CA GLU A 217 6.91 27.56 17.65
C GLU A 217 6.75 29.08 17.38
N MET A 218 7.79 29.86 17.65
CA MET A 218 7.79 31.32 17.45
C MET A 218 8.08 31.76 16.01
N THR A 219 8.36 30.80 15.10
CA THR A 219 8.65 31.10 13.70
C THR A 219 7.40 31.61 13.00
N SER A 220 7.51 32.79 12.36
CA SER A 220 6.42 33.45 11.64
C SER A 220 6.69 33.67 10.16
N ASP A 221 7.96 33.58 9.78
CA ASP A 221 8.42 33.77 8.42
C ASP A 221 9.18 32.51 7.99
N LEU A 222 8.60 31.79 7.05
CA LEU A 222 9.08 30.48 6.62
C LEU A 222 9.65 30.56 5.21
N PHE A 223 10.83 30.01 5.00
CA PHE A 223 11.32 29.67 3.67
C PHE A 223 11.22 28.16 3.48
N ILE A 224 10.63 27.75 2.38
CA ILE A 224 10.41 26.35 2.06
C ILE A 224 11.19 26.01 0.79
N ASP A 225 12.05 24.99 0.87
CA ASP A 225 12.66 24.36 -0.29
C ASP A 225 12.10 22.95 -0.51
N ILE A 226 11.91 22.59 -1.77
CA ILE A 226 11.51 21.26 -2.17
C ILE A 226 12.41 20.85 -3.33
N THR A 227 13.28 19.88 -3.05
CA THR A 227 14.22 19.35 -4.05
C THR A 227 13.83 17.94 -4.46
N GLY A 228 14.04 17.56 -5.71
CA GLY A 228 13.63 16.25 -6.17
C GLY A 228 14.26 15.78 -7.47
N ASN A 229 14.03 14.49 -7.76
CA ASN A 229 14.40 13.84 -9.02
C ASN A 229 13.18 13.46 -9.88
N ASP A 230 11.98 13.57 -9.31
CA ASP A 230 10.69 13.30 -9.96
C ASP A 230 9.85 14.58 -10.00
N TRP A 231 9.68 15.17 -11.19
CA TRP A 231 8.97 16.44 -11.34
C TRP A 231 7.54 16.42 -10.83
N PRO A 232 6.68 15.42 -11.21
CA PRO A 232 5.31 15.39 -10.72
C PRO A 232 5.22 15.37 -9.21
N SER A 233 6.03 14.56 -8.54
CA SER A 233 6.03 14.44 -7.07
C SER A 233 6.59 15.70 -6.39
N THR A 234 7.63 16.31 -6.95
CA THR A 234 8.20 17.56 -6.42
C THR A 234 7.19 18.71 -6.51
N ARG A 235 6.49 18.83 -7.64
CA ARG A 235 5.42 19.81 -7.82
C ARG A 235 4.24 19.55 -6.87
N SER A 236 3.88 18.30 -6.67
CA SER A 236 2.82 17.91 -5.73
C SER A 236 3.15 18.33 -4.31
N ALA A 237 4.37 18.06 -3.84
CA ALA A 237 4.83 18.50 -2.53
C ALA A 237 4.74 20.02 -2.34
N TYR A 238 5.11 20.79 -3.37
CA TYR A 238 4.99 22.24 -3.37
C TYR A 238 3.55 22.71 -3.12
N TYR A 239 2.57 22.15 -3.84
CA TYR A 239 1.18 22.54 -3.67
C TYR A 239 0.56 22.01 -2.37
N LEU A 240 0.95 20.83 -1.90
CA LEU A 240 0.48 20.28 -0.64
C LEU A 240 0.91 21.12 0.56
N LEU A 241 2.20 21.52 0.61
CA LEU A 241 2.68 22.42 1.65
C LEU A 241 2.09 23.82 1.55
N ALA A 242 1.94 24.33 0.34
CA ALA A 242 1.27 25.61 0.13
C ALA A 242 -0.18 25.57 0.63
N ASN A 243 -0.91 24.47 0.36
CA ASN A 243 -2.26 24.27 0.87
C ASN A 243 -2.29 24.23 2.41
N TYR A 244 -1.38 23.47 3.03
CA TYR A 244 -1.26 23.40 4.48
C TYR A 244 -1.04 24.80 5.08
N LEU A 245 -0.01 25.52 4.61
CA LEU A 245 0.32 26.84 5.15
C LEU A 245 -0.79 27.87 4.91
N GLY A 246 -1.44 27.81 3.75
CA GLY A 246 -2.59 28.66 3.45
C GLY A 246 -3.78 28.38 4.35
N SER A 247 -4.08 27.10 4.63
CA SER A 247 -5.20 26.71 5.52
C SER A 247 -5.02 27.18 6.96
N VAL A 248 -3.77 27.34 7.40
CA VAL A 248 -3.44 27.85 8.75
C VAL A 248 -3.12 29.35 8.79
N GLY A 249 -3.44 30.09 7.72
CA GLY A 249 -3.43 31.53 7.68
C GLY A 249 -2.14 32.22 7.23
N PHE A 250 -1.16 31.47 6.73
CA PHE A 250 0.03 32.09 6.13
C PHE A 250 -0.28 32.68 4.75
N LYS A 251 0.34 33.82 4.46
CA LYS A 251 0.35 34.46 3.15
C LYS A 251 1.53 33.91 2.36
N LEU A 252 1.29 33.37 1.18
CA LEU A 252 2.29 32.72 0.35
C LEU A 252 2.91 33.70 -0.65
N HIS A 253 4.22 33.57 -0.87
CA HIS A 253 4.99 34.40 -1.76
C HIS A 253 5.88 33.54 -2.67
N ARG A 254 6.00 33.93 -3.93
CA ARG A 254 6.94 33.29 -4.86
C ARG A 254 8.38 33.61 -4.48
N VAL A 255 9.29 32.73 -4.87
CA VAL A 255 10.72 32.98 -4.89
C VAL A 255 11.15 33.14 -6.36
N GLU A 256 11.91 34.18 -6.66
CA GLU A 256 12.50 34.35 -7.98
C GLU A 256 13.66 33.38 -8.14
N GLN A 257 13.64 32.55 -9.19
CA GLN A 257 14.72 31.61 -9.47
C GLN A 257 15.35 31.95 -10.83
N ASP A 258 16.67 32.00 -10.91
CA ASP A 258 17.41 32.32 -12.14
C ASP A 258 17.81 31.08 -12.94
N GLY A 259 17.66 29.89 -12.36
CA GLY A 259 17.90 28.58 -12.99
C GLY A 259 16.83 27.55 -12.61
N GLY A 260 16.96 26.36 -13.15
CA GLY A 260 16.00 25.27 -12.91
C GLY A 260 14.67 25.41 -13.67
N TYR A 261 13.68 24.65 -13.27
CA TYR A 261 12.37 24.58 -13.96
C TYR A 261 11.51 25.81 -13.62
N LYS A 262 11.58 26.84 -14.47
CA LYS A 262 10.80 28.09 -14.31
C LYS A 262 9.40 28.07 -14.93
N LYS A 263 9.18 27.26 -15.97
CA LYS A 263 8.07 27.47 -16.90
C LYS A 263 6.75 26.78 -16.54
N GLU A 264 6.70 25.90 -15.54
CA GLU A 264 5.57 25.00 -15.36
C GLU A 264 4.92 25.02 -13.96
N LEU A 265 5.25 26.00 -13.12
CA LEU A 265 4.43 26.28 -11.94
C LEU A 265 3.17 27.03 -12.42
N LEU A 266 2.17 26.25 -12.79
CA LEU A 266 0.83 26.73 -13.03
C LEU A 266 0.31 27.45 -11.79
N ALA A 267 -0.60 28.41 -11.94
CA ALA A 267 -1.34 28.91 -10.81
C ALA A 267 -2.01 27.73 -10.10
N TYR A 268 -2.22 27.87 -8.79
CA TYR A 268 -2.71 26.79 -7.92
C TYR A 268 -3.98 26.08 -8.42
N ASN A 269 -4.83 26.78 -9.18
CA ASN A 269 -6.11 26.28 -9.71
C ASN A 269 -6.14 26.19 -11.24
N ASP A 270 -5.01 26.11 -11.93
CA ASP A 270 -4.99 26.18 -13.40
C ASP A 270 -5.38 24.86 -14.08
N ARG A 271 -5.46 23.75 -13.34
CA ARG A 271 -5.86 22.47 -13.90
C ARG A 271 -7.38 22.41 -14.05
N LYS A 272 -7.83 22.45 -15.31
CA LYS A 272 -9.25 22.39 -15.66
C LYS A 272 -9.64 21.00 -16.13
N VAL A 273 -10.68 20.43 -15.52
CA VAL A 273 -11.29 19.15 -15.91
C VAL A 273 -12.70 19.43 -16.38
N PHE A 274 -13.05 18.93 -17.57
CA PHE A 274 -14.42 19.01 -18.08
C PHE A 274 -15.17 17.72 -17.76
N ILE A 275 -16.38 17.85 -17.20
CA ILE A 275 -17.26 16.74 -16.85
C ILE A 275 -18.51 16.83 -17.71
N PRO A 276 -18.67 15.91 -18.70
CA PRO A 276 -19.93 15.79 -19.43
C PRO A 276 -21.06 15.37 -18.48
N ARG A 277 -22.23 16.04 -18.57
CA ARG A 277 -23.39 15.68 -17.71
C ARG A 277 -23.79 14.22 -17.87
N ALA A 278 -23.87 13.74 -19.12
CA ALA A 278 -24.25 12.37 -19.40
C ALA A 278 -23.27 11.34 -18.79
N GLU A 279 -21.97 11.66 -18.74
CA GLU A 279 -20.97 10.81 -18.13
C GLU A 279 -21.15 10.73 -16.61
N ALA A 280 -21.37 11.88 -15.95
CA ALA A 280 -21.65 11.91 -14.52
C ALA A 280 -22.92 11.10 -14.16
N GLU A 281 -24.02 11.26 -14.92
CA GLU A 281 -25.24 10.51 -14.75
C GLU A 281 -25.03 8.99 -14.93
N ASN A 282 -24.25 8.61 -15.95
CA ASN A 282 -23.97 7.20 -16.24
C ASN A 282 -23.11 6.53 -15.15
N VAL A 283 -22.04 7.21 -14.70
CA VAL A 283 -21.13 6.68 -13.67
C VAL A 283 -21.82 6.60 -12.32
N LEU A 284 -22.57 7.64 -11.92
CA LEU A 284 -23.29 7.66 -10.64
C LEU A 284 -24.56 6.80 -10.65
N GLY A 285 -25.07 6.45 -11.83
CA GLY A 285 -26.32 5.70 -11.96
C GLY A 285 -27.56 6.49 -11.52
N THR A 286 -27.44 7.80 -11.28
CA THR A 286 -28.51 8.70 -10.86
C THR A 286 -28.44 10.03 -11.57
N ARG A 287 -29.56 10.73 -11.64
CA ARG A 287 -29.62 12.07 -12.22
C ARG A 287 -29.65 13.11 -11.11
N LEU A 288 -28.70 14.02 -11.16
CA LEU A 288 -28.64 15.19 -10.31
C LEU A 288 -28.93 16.42 -11.16
N THR A 289 -29.64 17.38 -10.58
CA THR A 289 -29.82 18.70 -11.20
C THR A 289 -28.49 19.45 -11.27
N ASP A 290 -28.41 20.45 -12.15
CA ASP A 290 -27.22 21.29 -12.24
C ASP A 290 -26.88 21.97 -10.91
N THR A 291 -27.89 22.37 -10.14
CA THR A 291 -27.73 23.00 -8.83
C THR A 291 -27.15 22.02 -7.80
N GLU A 292 -27.64 20.80 -7.76
CA GLU A 292 -27.13 19.74 -6.87
C GLU A 292 -25.69 19.36 -7.24
N THR A 293 -25.41 19.17 -8.52
CA THR A 293 -24.07 18.86 -9.01
C THR A 293 -23.07 19.96 -8.67
N MET A 294 -23.41 21.23 -8.96
CA MET A 294 -22.55 22.36 -8.62
C MET A 294 -22.39 22.53 -7.11
N GLY A 295 -23.45 22.30 -6.35
CA GLY A 295 -23.41 22.33 -4.88
C GLY A 295 -22.49 21.24 -4.32
N ALA A 296 -22.57 20.02 -4.85
CA ALA A 296 -21.69 18.91 -4.47
C ALA A 296 -20.21 19.23 -4.76
N LEU A 297 -19.91 19.71 -5.97
CA LEU A 297 -18.56 20.10 -6.36
C LEU A 297 -17.99 21.22 -5.50
N LYS A 298 -18.78 22.25 -5.20
CA LYS A 298 -18.36 23.36 -4.33
C LYS A 298 -18.07 22.86 -2.91
N ARG A 299 -18.90 21.96 -2.36
CA ARG A 299 -18.63 21.32 -1.05
C ARG A 299 -17.30 20.57 -1.01
N MET A 300 -16.91 19.94 -2.12
CA MET A 300 -15.62 19.26 -2.24
C MET A 300 -14.44 20.23 -2.53
N GLY A 301 -14.69 21.53 -2.50
CA GLY A 301 -13.67 22.58 -2.63
C GLY A 301 -13.24 22.88 -4.05
N TYR A 302 -14.10 22.62 -5.04
CA TYR A 302 -13.86 22.98 -6.43
C TYR A 302 -14.43 24.34 -6.79
N ILE A 303 -13.77 25.04 -7.72
CA ILE A 303 -14.34 26.15 -8.46
C ILE A 303 -15.00 25.56 -9.71
N VAL A 304 -16.25 25.94 -9.99
CA VAL A 304 -17.07 25.28 -11.02
C VAL A 304 -17.71 26.32 -11.93
N GLU A 305 -17.59 26.10 -13.23
CA GLU A 305 -18.30 26.84 -14.26
C GLU A 305 -19.28 25.93 -15.00
N LYS A 306 -20.54 26.37 -15.12
CA LYS A 306 -21.54 25.65 -15.89
C LYS A 306 -21.32 25.86 -17.39
N ASN A 307 -21.43 24.78 -18.16
CA ASN A 307 -21.39 24.77 -19.60
C ASN A 307 -22.64 24.09 -20.19
N PRO A 308 -22.99 24.33 -21.48
CA PRO A 308 -24.17 23.69 -22.06
C PRO A 308 -24.18 22.17 -22.02
N ARG A 309 -23.01 21.52 -22.07
CA ARG A 309 -22.87 20.04 -22.11
C ARG A 309 -22.42 19.44 -20.77
N GLY A 310 -22.14 20.24 -19.74
CA GLY A 310 -21.63 19.77 -18.46
C GLY A 310 -20.99 20.87 -17.63
N PHE A 311 -19.90 20.54 -16.94
CA PHE A 311 -19.25 21.42 -15.98
C PHE A 311 -17.75 21.48 -16.22
N SER A 312 -17.19 22.69 -16.17
CA SER A 312 -15.75 22.90 -16.09
C SER A 312 -15.36 23.07 -14.65
N VAL A 313 -14.49 22.19 -14.17
CA VAL A 313 -14.05 22.13 -12.76
C VAL A 313 -12.57 22.49 -12.69
N PHE A 314 -12.24 23.47 -11.86
CA PHE A 314 -10.88 23.87 -11.57
C PHE A 314 -10.39 23.12 -10.32
N VAL A 315 -9.34 22.33 -10.52
CA VAL A 315 -8.80 21.42 -9.51
C VAL A 315 -7.60 22.07 -8.84
N LYS A 316 -7.63 22.17 -7.51
CA LYS A 316 -6.50 22.67 -6.71
C LYS A 316 -5.24 21.82 -6.96
N GLY A 317 -4.07 22.44 -6.97
CA GLY A 317 -2.80 21.73 -7.12
C GLY A 317 -2.50 20.70 -6.03
N SER A 318 -3.11 20.86 -4.83
CA SER A 318 -3.01 19.90 -3.73
C SER A 318 -3.88 18.63 -3.91
N ARG A 319 -4.90 18.66 -4.80
CA ARG A 319 -5.73 17.51 -5.16
C ARG A 319 -5.01 16.68 -6.22
N ILE A 320 -3.96 15.98 -5.80
CA ILE A 320 -3.13 15.16 -6.68
C ILE A 320 -3.78 13.82 -7.05
N ASP A 321 -4.77 13.41 -6.30
CA ASP A 321 -5.64 12.25 -6.51
C ASP A 321 -6.50 12.39 -7.77
N VAL A 322 -6.93 13.59 -8.10
CA VAL A 322 -7.78 13.83 -9.27
C VAL A 322 -6.95 13.75 -10.55
N MET A 323 -7.07 12.68 -11.29
CA MET A 323 -6.39 12.49 -12.58
C MET A 323 -7.28 12.85 -13.77
N GLY A 324 -8.59 12.66 -13.65
CA GLY A 324 -9.54 12.89 -14.73
C GLY A 324 -10.97 13.21 -14.27
N ALA A 325 -11.92 13.09 -15.18
CA ALA A 325 -13.33 13.38 -14.92
C ALA A 325 -13.95 12.40 -13.92
N VAL A 326 -13.57 11.13 -13.97
CA VAL A 326 -14.13 10.08 -13.09
C VAL A 326 -13.84 10.34 -11.62
N ASP A 327 -12.67 10.89 -11.28
CA ASP A 327 -12.30 11.21 -9.89
C ASP A 327 -13.16 12.36 -9.34
N VAL A 328 -13.46 13.33 -10.20
CA VAL A 328 -14.35 14.45 -9.84
C VAL A 328 -15.80 13.97 -9.75
N ILE A 329 -16.21 13.02 -10.58
CA ILE A 329 -17.54 12.40 -10.51
C ILE A 329 -17.70 11.59 -9.20
N GLU A 330 -16.64 10.90 -8.77
CA GLU A 330 -16.63 10.25 -7.47
C GLU A 330 -16.86 11.25 -6.32
N ASP A 331 -16.21 12.41 -6.37
CA ASP A 331 -16.40 13.47 -5.38
C ASP A 331 -17.86 14.01 -5.38
N ILE A 332 -18.52 14.07 -6.54
CA ILE A 332 -19.95 14.39 -6.60
C ILE A 332 -20.77 13.33 -5.83
N GLY A 333 -20.45 12.04 -6.03
CA GLY A 333 -21.08 10.93 -5.33
C GLY A 333 -20.88 11.00 -3.82
N LYS A 334 -19.63 11.23 -3.38
CA LYS A 334 -19.28 11.40 -1.95
C LYS A 334 -20.05 12.58 -1.31
N ALA A 335 -20.05 13.73 -1.98
CA ALA A 335 -20.72 14.92 -1.47
C ALA A 335 -22.27 14.80 -1.47
N ASN A 336 -22.84 14.04 -2.40
CA ASN A 336 -24.25 13.74 -2.43
C ASN A 336 -24.66 12.71 -1.35
N GLY A 337 -23.71 11.87 -0.94
CA GLY A 337 -23.89 10.69 -0.09
C GLY A 337 -24.33 9.48 -0.91
N TYR A 338 -23.56 8.40 -0.82
CA TYR A 338 -23.86 7.14 -1.53
C TYR A 338 -25.18 6.52 -1.09
N ASP A 339 -25.60 6.72 0.17
CA ASP A 339 -26.88 6.23 0.69
C ASP A 339 -28.10 6.87 0.00
N ASN A 340 -27.91 8.02 -0.64
CA ASN A 340 -28.94 8.69 -1.43
C ASN A 340 -29.06 8.15 -2.86
N ILE A 341 -28.21 7.21 -3.26
CA ILE A 341 -28.23 6.58 -4.58
C ILE A 341 -29.02 5.27 -4.50
N ALA A 342 -30.17 5.22 -5.17
CA ALA A 342 -31.03 4.05 -5.16
C ALA A 342 -30.34 2.83 -5.82
N SER A 343 -30.30 1.70 -5.12
CA SER A 343 -29.82 0.44 -5.66
C SER A 343 -30.66 -0.02 -6.85
N ARG A 344 -30.02 -0.45 -7.92
CA ARG A 344 -30.68 -1.04 -9.09
C ARG A 344 -30.08 -2.39 -9.39
N LYS A 345 -30.93 -3.36 -9.70
CA LYS A 345 -30.46 -4.66 -10.21
C LYS A 345 -29.85 -4.44 -11.60
N PRO A 346 -28.61 -4.91 -11.85
CA PRO A 346 -28.04 -4.84 -13.19
C PRO A 346 -28.89 -5.68 -14.16
N GLN A 347 -29.12 -5.17 -15.35
CA GLN A 347 -29.68 -5.96 -16.44
C GLN A 347 -28.55 -6.75 -17.06
N LEU A 348 -28.46 -8.03 -16.70
CA LEU A 348 -27.47 -8.92 -17.28
C LEU A 348 -28.01 -9.50 -18.59
N SER A 349 -27.24 -9.37 -19.64
CA SER A 349 -27.56 -9.94 -20.97
C SER A 349 -27.17 -11.42 -21.06
N THR A 350 -26.42 -11.92 -20.11
CA THR A 350 -25.90 -13.29 -20.09
C THR A 350 -26.19 -13.95 -18.73
N VAL A 351 -26.51 -15.24 -18.76
CA VAL A 351 -26.58 -16.08 -17.57
C VAL A 351 -25.23 -16.75 -17.40
N GLY A 352 -24.65 -16.62 -16.22
CA GLY A 352 -23.39 -17.30 -15.88
C GLY A 352 -23.63 -18.82 -15.74
N SER A 353 -22.59 -19.62 -16.00
CA SER A 353 -22.54 -21.04 -15.72
C SER A 353 -21.27 -21.39 -14.98
N ALA A 354 -21.28 -22.49 -14.25
CA ALA A 354 -20.06 -23.04 -13.67
C ALA A 354 -19.12 -23.51 -14.80
N SER A 355 -17.81 -23.43 -14.56
CA SER A 355 -16.85 -24.06 -15.47
C SER A 355 -16.94 -25.58 -15.36
N LYS A 356 -16.62 -26.29 -16.44
CA LYS A 356 -16.56 -27.77 -16.42
C LYS A 356 -15.64 -28.30 -15.32
N GLU A 357 -14.52 -27.61 -15.07
CA GLU A 357 -13.58 -27.95 -13.99
C GLU A 357 -14.24 -27.81 -12.60
N SER A 358 -15.05 -26.77 -12.39
CA SER A 358 -15.77 -26.57 -11.13
C SER A 358 -16.84 -27.64 -10.93
N GLU A 359 -17.66 -27.90 -11.93
CA GLU A 359 -18.69 -28.95 -11.88
C GLU A 359 -18.07 -30.33 -11.60
N TRP A 360 -16.94 -30.60 -12.19
CA TRP A 360 -16.22 -31.82 -12.01
C TRP A 360 -15.65 -31.98 -10.60
N LYS A 361 -15.08 -30.91 -10.05
CA LYS A 361 -14.60 -30.90 -8.66
C LYS A 361 -15.73 -31.08 -7.66
N GLU A 362 -16.90 -30.48 -7.90
CA GLU A 362 -18.08 -30.70 -7.06
C GLU A 362 -18.53 -32.15 -7.09
N ASN A 363 -18.60 -32.78 -8.26
CA ASN A 363 -18.96 -34.19 -8.39
C ASN A 363 -18.00 -35.12 -7.62
N ILE A 364 -16.68 -34.80 -7.62
CA ILE A 364 -15.70 -35.53 -6.83
C ILE A 364 -15.93 -35.33 -5.33
N ARG A 365 -16.21 -34.10 -4.88
CA ARG A 365 -16.53 -33.82 -3.48
C ARG A 365 -17.72 -34.63 -3.00
N ASP A 366 -18.81 -34.56 -3.73
CA ASP A 366 -20.04 -35.28 -3.41
C ASP A 366 -19.79 -36.79 -3.32
N LEU A 367 -19.00 -37.33 -4.23
CA LEU A 367 -18.63 -38.74 -4.24
C LEU A 367 -17.82 -39.13 -3.00
N LEU A 368 -16.81 -38.35 -2.64
CA LEU A 368 -15.93 -38.63 -1.48
C LEU A 368 -16.64 -38.42 -0.15
N VAL A 369 -17.51 -37.41 -0.06
CA VAL A 369 -18.41 -37.22 1.09
C VAL A 369 -19.37 -38.38 1.20
N GLY A 370 -19.89 -38.90 0.06
CA GLY A 370 -20.72 -40.10 0.01
C GLY A 370 -19.99 -41.35 0.50
N PHE A 371 -18.68 -41.45 0.43
CA PHE A 371 -17.85 -42.49 1.04
C PHE A 371 -17.61 -42.31 2.52
N GLY A 372 -18.07 -41.20 3.11
CA GLY A 372 -17.91 -40.87 4.54
C GLY A 372 -16.66 -40.11 4.87
N LEU A 373 -15.92 -39.58 3.89
CA LEU A 373 -14.73 -38.77 4.13
C LEU A 373 -15.12 -37.32 4.42
N GLN A 374 -14.29 -36.67 5.24
CA GLN A 374 -14.40 -35.24 5.51
C GLN A 374 -13.47 -34.46 4.59
N GLU A 375 -13.98 -33.45 3.90
CA GLU A 375 -13.14 -32.50 3.17
C GLU A 375 -12.35 -31.63 4.15
N ILE A 376 -11.08 -31.42 3.85
CA ILE A 376 -10.21 -30.48 4.53
C ILE A 376 -9.58 -29.55 3.50
N GLN A 377 -9.10 -28.41 3.96
CA GLN A 377 -8.32 -27.51 3.14
C GLN A 377 -7.13 -26.99 3.93
N THR A 378 -5.94 -27.25 3.41
CA THR A 378 -4.67 -26.81 4.02
C THR A 378 -4.07 -25.64 3.26
N PHE A 379 -3.09 -24.96 3.85
CA PHE A 379 -2.48 -23.81 3.21
C PHE A 379 -1.70 -24.18 1.95
N PHE A 380 -1.79 -23.34 0.93
CA PHE A 380 -1.05 -23.48 -0.32
C PHE A 380 0.46 -23.28 -0.14
N LEU A 381 0.85 -22.34 0.74
CA LEU A 381 2.22 -22.14 1.14
C LEU A 381 2.58 -23.06 2.30
N SER A 382 3.74 -23.67 2.22
CA SER A 382 4.27 -24.65 3.17
C SER A 382 5.64 -24.21 3.71
N PRO A 383 6.03 -24.71 4.90
CA PRO A 383 7.40 -24.56 5.38
C PRO A 383 8.38 -25.34 4.50
N SER A 384 9.50 -24.71 4.14
CA SER A 384 10.59 -25.42 3.46
C SER A 384 11.17 -26.58 4.30
N SER A 385 10.98 -26.54 5.63
CA SER A 385 11.40 -27.60 6.55
C SER A 385 10.70 -28.94 6.30
N TYR A 386 9.53 -28.97 5.67
CA TYR A 386 8.88 -30.23 5.30
C TYR A 386 9.69 -31.03 4.28
N TYR A 387 10.49 -30.33 3.49
CA TYR A 387 11.30 -30.89 2.40
C TYR A 387 12.76 -31.18 2.81
N GLN A 388 13.11 -31.10 4.09
CA GLN A 388 14.43 -31.52 4.55
C GLN A 388 14.65 -33.00 4.29
N GLY A 389 15.63 -33.31 3.42
CA GLY A 389 15.92 -34.67 2.95
C GLY A 389 15.01 -35.18 1.83
N VAL A 390 14.19 -34.30 1.23
CA VAL A 390 13.25 -34.60 0.13
C VAL A 390 13.51 -33.65 -1.02
N SER A 391 13.39 -34.14 -2.24
CA SER A 391 13.36 -33.27 -3.41
C SER A 391 12.06 -32.48 -3.45
N TYR A 392 12.16 -31.17 -3.53
CA TYR A 392 11.06 -30.27 -3.79
C TYR A 392 10.94 -30.05 -5.31
N SER A 393 9.77 -30.34 -5.88
CA SER A 393 9.52 -30.29 -7.31
C SER A 393 8.86 -29.00 -7.78
N GLY A 394 8.60 -28.05 -6.87
CA GLY A 394 7.89 -26.80 -7.20
C GLY A 394 8.77 -25.78 -7.93
N ASP A 395 10.08 -25.83 -7.70
CA ASP A 395 11.10 -24.92 -8.28
C ASP A 395 10.80 -23.42 -8.02
N VAL A 396 10.04 -23.11 -6.96
CA VAL A 396 9.60 -21.76 -6.61
C VAL A 396 9.78 -21.52 -5.11
N GLU A 397 10.35 -20.37 -4.76
CA GLU A 397 10.47 -19.90 -3.38
C GLU A 397 9.99 -18.46 -3.27
N VAL A 398 9.29 -18.13 -2.17
CA VAL A 398 8.85 -16.75 -1.89
C VAL A 398 10.05 -15.94 -1.43
N LEU A 399 10.41 -14.89 -2.17
CA LEU A 399 11.62 -14.10 -1.92
C LEU A 399 11.63 -13.42 -0.53
N ASN A 400 10.48 -12.89 -0.09
CA ASN A 400 10.34 -12.19 1.19
C ASN A 400 9.08 -12.71 1.93
N PRO A 401 9.09 -13.95 2.46
CA PRO A 401 7.92 -14.48 3.14
C PRO A 401 7.69 -13.75 4.46
N LYS A 402 6.42 -13.55 4.83
CA LYS A 402 6.06 -12.98 6.14
C LYS A 402 6.49 -13.87 7.32
N SER A 403 6.56 -15.18 7.09
CA SER A 403 7.02 -16.19 8.02
C SER A 403 7.68 -17.31 7.24
N LEU A 404 8.72 -17.93 7.81
CA LEU A 404 9.37 -19.12 7.25
C LEU A 404 8.44 -20.34 7.14
N GLU A 405 7.33 -20.33 7.87
CA GLU A 405 6.27 -21.34 7.77
C GLU A 405 5.48 -21.27 6.46
N TYR A 406 5.63 -20.19 5.69
CA TYR A 406 4.91 -19.96 4.43
C TYR A 406 5.89 -19.52 3.34
N SER A 407 6.97 -20.29 3.17
CA SER A 407 8.11 -19.90 2.32
C SER A 407 8.06 -20.48 0.90
N ILE A 408 7.37 -21.60 0.68
CA ILE A 408 7.29 -22.25 -0.62
C ILE A 408 5.87 -22.70 -0.95
N PRO A 409 5.43 -22.64 -2.23
CA PRO A 409 4.21 -23.32 -2.67
C PRO A 409 4.37 -24.82 -2.50
N ARG A 410 3.34 -25.50 -2.05
CA ARG A 410 3.35 -26.97 -1.92
C ARG A 410 3.44 -27.65 -3.28
N ASP A 411 4.28 -28.70 -3.41
CA ASP A 411 4.32 -29.57 -4.60
C ASP A 411 3.48 -30.84 -4.42
N ARG A 412 2.97 -31.07 -3.23
CA ARG A 412 2.10 -32.20 -2.85
C ARG A 412 1.20 -31.84 -1.67
N LEU A 413 0.08 -32.55 -1.54
CA LEU A 413 -0.89 -32.33 -0.46
C LEU A 413 -0.58 -33.14 0.81
N ILE A 414 0.22 -34.19 0.70
CA ILE A 414 0.54 -35.17 1.77
C ILE A 414 1.01 -34.47 3.06
N PHE A 415 1.92 -33.50 2.95
CA PHE A 415 2.47 -32.82 4.12
C PHE A 415 1.43 -31.99 4.87
N GLY A 416 0.58 -31.26 4.13
CA GLY A 416 -0.53 -30.51 4.71
C GLY A 416 -1.52 -31.42 5.44
N MET A 417 -1.80 -32.58 4.87
CA MET A 417 -2.70 -33.57 5.49
C MET A 417 -2.08 -34.19 6.74
N LEU A 418 -0.77 -34.49 6.75
CA LEU A 418 -0.07 -34.95 7.94
C LEU A 418 -0.11 -33.91 9.07
N ASP A 419 0.07 -32.65 8.72
CA ASP A 419 -0.04 -31.54 9.71
C ASP A 419 -1.47 -31.41 10.25
N PHE A 420 -2.48 -31.57 9.40
CA PHE A 420 -3.87 -31.65 9.84
C PHE A 420 -4.09 -32.77 10.86
N PHE A 421 -3.60 -33.98 10.60
CA PHE A 421 -3.69 -35.09 11.55
C PHE A 421 -2.94 -34.81 12.86
N LYS A 422 -1.78 -34.17 12.79
CA LYS A 422 -1.02 -33.71 13.98
C LYS A 422 -1.87 -32.76 14.83
N LEU A 423 -2.48 -31.76 14.23
CA LEU A 423 -3.35 -30.79 14.94
C LEU A 423 -4.58 -31.47 15.55
N ASN A 424 -5.06 -32.55 14.94
CA ASN A 424 -6.25 -33.30 15.35
C ASN A 424 -5.95 -34.61 16.10
N LYS A 425 -4.68 -34.87 16.53
CA LYS A 425 -4.28 -36.14 17.16
C LYS A 425 -5.04 -36.51 18.43
N ARG A 426 -5.69 -35.53 19.08
CA ARG A 426 -6.54 -35.74 20.28
C ARG A 426 -8.02 -35.95 19.96
N ARG A 427 -8.40 -35.86 18.69
CA ARG A 427 -9.78 -36.08 18.23
C ARG A 427 -10.06 -37.57 18.05
N LYS A 428 -11.36 -37.90 17.94
CA LYS A 428 -11.85 -39.27 17.76
C LYS A 428 -11.28 -39.90 16.48
N LEU A 429 -10.93 -41.17 16.57
CA LEU A 429 -10.55 -42.03 15.44
C LEU A 429 -11.72 -42.94 15.03
N PRO A 430 -11.82 -43.43 13.78
CA PRO A 430 -10.91 -43.09 12.66
C PRO A 430 -11.07 -41.65 12.17
N GLN A 431 -10.00 -41.07 11.59
CA GLN A 431 -10.09 -39.86 10.80
C GLN A 431 -9.86 -40.25 9.34
N GLU A 432 -10.85 -40.04 8.52
CA GLU A 432 -10.83 -40.29 7.07
C GLU A 432 -11.14 -38.98 6.37
N THR A 433 -10.13 -38.43 5.66
CA THR A 433 -10.18 -37.07 5.10
C THR A 433 -9.74 -37.04 3.67
N PHE A 434 -10.16 -36.01 2.95
CA PHE A 434 -9.62 -35.71 1.63
C PHE A 434 -9.43 -34.22 1.43
N GLU A 435 -8.54 -33.87 0.51
CA GLU A 435 -8.31 -32.50 0.04
C GLU A 435 -8.19 -32.48 -1.47
N ILE A 436 -8.96 -31.60 -2.14
CA ILE A 436 -8.76 -31.25 -3.54
C ILE A 436 -8.06 -29.89 -3.55
N GLY A 437 -6.80 -29.85 -4.00
CA GLY A 437 -6.01 -28.65 -3.92
C GLY A 437 -5.04 -28.45 -5.08
N LYS A 438 -4.62 -27.21 -5.28
CA LYS A 438 -3.53 -26.88 -6.20
C LYS A 438 -2.19 -27.23 -5.55
N VAL A 439 -1.27 -27.73 -6.39
CA VAL A 439 0.13 -27.95 -6.10
C VAL A 439 0.97 -27.36 -7.23
N VAL A 440 2.24 -27.06 -6.99
CA VAL A 440 3.17 -26.55 -8.02
C VAL A 440 4.23 -27.59 -8.30
N ILE A 441 4.32 -28.03 -9.53
CA ILE A 441 5.31 -29.03 -10.00
C ILE A 441 6.00 -28.44 -11.24
N HIS A 442 7.32 -28.29 -11.19
CA HIS A 442 8.13 -27.70 -12.27
C HIS A 442 7.52 -26.37 -12.76
N MET A 443 7.24 -25.45 -11.82
CA MET A 443 6.65 -24.14 -12.05
C MET A 443 5.23 -24.16 -12.68
N ASN A 444 4.60 -25.32 -12.75
CA ASN A 444 3.24 -25.43 -13.26
C ASN A 444 2.27 -25.82 -12.14
N GLU A 445 1.12 -25.14 -12.10
CA GLU A 445 0.03 -25.54 -11.20
C GLU A 445 -0.64 -26.83 -11.71
N LYS A 446 -0.88 -27.74 -10.77
CA LYS A 446 -1.64 -28.98 -10.97
C LYS A 446 -2.73 -29.10 -9.92
N THR A 447 -3.83 -29.74 -10.27
CA THR A 447 -4.89 -30.06 -9.32
C THR A 447 -4.73 -31.49 -8.84
N HIS A 448 -4.48 -31.65 -7.53
CA HIS A 448 -4.35 -32.94 -6.89
C HIS A 448 -5.54 -33.23 -5.95
N LEU A 449 -5.80 -34.50 -5.76
CA LEU A 449 -6.63 -35.06 -4.71
C LEU A 449 -5.74 -35.85 -3.77
N CYS A 450 -5.74 -35.52 -2.47
CA CYS A 450 -5.17 -36.37 -1.45
C CYS A 450 -6.27 -36.98 -0.59
N ILE A 451 -6.21 -38.29 -0.38
CA ILE A 451 -7.06 -39.02 0.56
C ILE A 451 -6.18 -39.57 1.66
N GLY A 452 -6.54 -39.34 2.93
CA GLY A 452 -5.78 -39.79 4.09
C GLY A 452 -6.64 -40.47 5.13
N ILE A 453 -6.13 -41.56 5.68
CA ILE A 453 -6.75 -42.33 6.76
C ILE A 453 -5.78 -42.47 7.90
N THR A 454 -6.24 -42.19 9.12
CA THR A 454 -5.49 -42.53 10.35
C THR A 454 -6.38 -43.23 11.35
N ASN A 455 -5.93 -44.36 11.82
CA ASN A 455 -6.51 -45.15 12.89
C ASN A 455 -5.48 -46.20 13.38
N SER A 456 -5.84 -47.07 14.33
CA SER A 456 -4.92 -48.05 14.87
C SER A 456 -4.50 -49.18 13.88
N LYS A 457 -5.14 -49.27 12.73
CA LYS A 457 -4.95 -50.32 11.68
C LYS A 457 -4.79 -49.76 10.27
N ALA A 458 -4.63 -48.43 10.16
CA ALA A 458 -4.52 -47.78 8.85
C ALA A 458 -3.39 -48.40 8.04
N GLY A 459 -3.71 -48.90 6.85
CA GLY A 459 -2.77 -49.59 6.00
C GLY A 459 -3.16 -49.53 4.51
N PHE A 460 -2.33 -50.16 3.67
CA PHE A 460 -2.47 -50.16 2.22
C PHE A 460 -3.87 -50.66 1.76
N SER A 461 -4.39 -51.72 2.37
CA SER A 461 -5.67 -52.26 2.01
C SER A 461 -6.84 -51.34 2.33
N GLU A 462 -6.75 -50.57 3.41
CA GLU A 462 -7.79 -49.61 3.80
C GLU A 462 -7.87 -48.42 2.86
N ILE A 463 -6.74 -47.83 2.52
CA ILE A 463 -6.75 -46.73 1.56
C ILE A 463 -7.16 -47.20 0.16
N LYS A 464 -6.73 -48.37 -0.25
CA LYS A 464 -7.12 -48.99 -1.51
C LYS A 464 -8.64 -49.22 -1.58
N ARG A 465 -9.29 -49.62 -0.48
CA ARG A 465 -10.75 -49.80 -0.35
C ARG A 465 -11.54 -48.54 -0.71
N ILE A 466 -10.96 -47.37 -0.58
CA ILE A 466 -11.56 -46.09 -0.95
C ILE A 466 -11.18 -45.72 -2.40
N VAL A 467 -9.90 -45.86 -2.76
CA VAL A 467 -9.38 -45.44 -4.08
C VAL A 467 -9.97 -46.27 -5.22
N ASP A 468 -10.11 -47.59 -5.08
CA ASP A 468 -10.65 -48.45 -6.16
C ASP A 468 -12.10 -48.11 -6.51
N PRO A 469 -13.04 -48.02 -5.55
CA PRO A 469 -14.42 -47.60 -5.87
C PRO A 469 -14.47 -46.14 -6.38
N PHE A 470 -13.64 -45.25 -5.88
CA PHE A 470 -13.56 -43.87 -6.36
C PHE A 470 -13.20 -43.83 -7.86
N LEU A 471 -12.13 -44.50 -8.26
CA LEU A 471 -11.71 -44.57 -9.67
C LEU A 471 -12.78 -45.25 -10.55
N SER A 472 -13.41 -46.30 -10.04
CA SER A 472 -14.50 -46.98 -10.75
C SER A 472 -15.68 -46.05 -11.02
N ARG A 473 -16.04 -45.16 -10.09
CA ARG A 473 -17.11 -44.15 -10.27
C ARG A 473 -16.76 -43.09 -11.28
N LEU A 474 -15.47 -42.88 -11.54
CA LEU A 474 -14.97 -42.02 -12.61
C LEU A 474 -14.82 -42.75 -13.95
N ASN A 475 -15.42 -43.93 -14.09
CA ASN A 475 -15.34 -44.83 -15.26
C ASN A 475 -13.95 -45.40 -15.53
N ILE A 476 -13.05 -45.35 -14.55
CA ILE A 476 -11.73 -45.99 -14.60
C ILE A 476 -11.87 -47.38 -13.99
N GLN A 477 -12.15 -48.39 -14.83
CA GLN A 477 -12.47 -49.75 -14.36
C GLN A 477 -11.25 -50.45 -13.76
N ARG A 478 -10.05 -50.11 -14.18
CA ARG A 478 -8.80 -50.70 -13.69
C ARG A 478 -7.67 -49.66 -13.70
N ALA A 479 -7.08 -49.43 -12.53
CA ALA A 479 -5.77 -48.78 -12.42
C ALA A 479 -4.74 -49.85 -12.10
N ASP A 480 -3.65 -49.85 -12.85
CA ASP A 480 -2.53 -50.74 -12.56
C ASP A 480 -1.71 -50.15 -11.39
N ILE A 481 -1.33 -51.05 -10.47
CA ILE A 481 -0.52 -50.68 -9.31
C ILE A 481 0.84 -51.35 -9.46
N ALA A 482 1.87 -50.55 -9.66
CA ALA A 482 3.26 -51.03 -9.70
C ALA A 482 3.98 -50.63 -8.39
N GLN A 483 4.73 -51.58 -7.84
CA GLN A 483 5.56 -51.28 -6.68
C GLN A 483 6.53 -50.12 -7.00
N THR A 484 6.55 -49.12 -6.15
CA THR A 484 7.42 -47.95 -6.28
C THR A 484 8.08 -47.58 -4.97
N SER A 485 9.10 -46.75 -5.02
CA SER A 485 9.71 -46.12 -3.86
C SER A 485 9.49 -44.62 -3.92
N CYS A 486 8.83 -44.08 -2.91
CA CYS A 486 8.58 -42.65 -2.79
C CYS A 486 8.96 -42.22 -1.38
N TYR A 487 9.58 -41.04 -1.27
CA TYR A 487 9.90 -40.49 0.03
C TYR A 487 8.66 -40.29 0.90
N GLY A 488 8.80 -40.65 2.16
CA GLY A 488 7.72 -40.54 3.14
C GLY A 488 6.83 -41.76 3.22
N PHE A 489 6.96 -42.73 2.32
CA PHE A 489 6.20 -43.97 2.31
C PHE A 489 7.08 -45.19 2.66
N ILE A 490 6.44 -46.25 3.16
CA ILE A 490 7.13 -47.52 3.48
C ILE A 490 7.45 -48.27 2.18
N GLN A 491 8.72 -48.58 1.97
CA GLN A 491 9.15 -49.40 0.85
C GLN A 491 8.50 -50.77 0.89
N GLY A 492 7.99 -51.23 -0.23
CA GLY A 492 7.23 -52.50 -0.32
C GLY A 492 5.75 -52.41 0.06
N ARG A 493 5.32 -51.24 0.59
CA ARG A 493 3.90 -50.94 0.90
C ARG A 493 3.43 -49.67 0.19
N THR A 494 4.07 -49.38 -0.94
CA THR A 494 3.80 -48.18 -1.76
C THR A 494 3.68 -48.61 -3.21
N GLY A 495 2.68 -48.09 -3.90
CA GLY A 495 2.44 -48.32 -5.31
C GLY A 495 2.21 -47.02 -6.09
N SER A 496 2.77 -46.93 -7.30
CA SER A 496 2.34 -45.93 -8.29
C SER A 496 1.04 -46.43 -8.96
N LEU A 497 0.11 -45.54 -9.14
CA LEU A 497 -1.14 -45.78 -9.84
C LEU A 497 -1.01 -45.27 -11.26
N SER A 498 -1.37 -46.13 -12.23
CA SER A 498 -1.39 -45.75 -13.65
C SER A 498 -2.66 -46.24 -14.35
N VAL A 499 -3.10 -45.45 -15.34
CA VAL A 499 -4.25 -45.75 -16.20
C VAL A 499 -3.75 -45.61 -17.64
N ASP A 500 -3.97 -46.65 -18.46
CA ASP A 500 -3.52 -46.70 -19.85
C ASP A 500 -2.00 -46.34 -20.01
N GLY A 501 -1.19 -46.78 -19.04
CA GLY A 501 0.26 -46.54 -19.01
C GLY A 501 0.69 -45.16 -18.56
N LYS A 502 -0.25 -44.26 -18.23
CA LYS A 502 0.02 -42.92 -17.70
C LYS A 502 -0.11 -42.94 -16.18
N GLU A 503 0.94 -42.47 -15.48
CA GLU A 503 0.91 -42.34 -14.02
C GLU A 503 -0.09 -41.26 -13.59
N ILE A 504 -0.99 -41.62 -12.68
CA ILE A 504 -2.02 -40.73 -12.14
C ILE A 504 -1.82 -40.43 -10.66
N GLY A 505 -0.90 -41.10 -9.97
CA GLY A 505 -0.66 -40.84 -8.56
C GLY A 505 0.05 -41.94 -7.80
N ILE A 506 0.01 -41.81 -6.48
CA ILE A 506 0.68 -42.71 -5.54
C ILE A 506 -0.30 -43.14 -4.44
N ILE A 507 -0.12 -44.37 -3.93
CA ILE A 507 -0.89 -44.93 -2.82
C ILE A 507 0.05 -45.71 -1.90
N GLY A 508 -0.10 -45.58 -0.56
CA GLY A 508 0.76 -46.33 0.35
C GLY A 508 0.60 -45.99 1.82
N GLU A 509 1.43 -46.64 2.62
CA GLU A 509 1.54 -46.40 4.07
C GLU A 509 2.67 -45.41 4.35
N ILE A 510 2.41 -44.43 5.22
CA ILE A 510 3.40 -43.40 5.59
C ILE A 510 4.48 -44.02 6.46
N HIS A 511 5.72 -43.69 6.15
CA HIS A 511 6.90 -44.19 6.84
C HIS A 511 6.94 -43.72 8.31
N PRO A 512 7.29 -44.59 9.30
CA PRO A 512 7.37 -44.22 10.71
C PRO A 512 8.22 -43.00 11.01
N ALA A 513 9.37 -42.83 10.35
CA ALA A 513 10.20 -41.65 10.52
C ALA A 513 9.49 -40.33 10.13
N LEU A 514 8.60 -40.36 9.14
CA LEU A 514 7.80 -39.19 8.78
C LEU A 514 6.66 -38.98 9.79
N LEU A 515 6.04 -40.07 10.27
CA LEU A 515 5.04 -39.99 11.35
C LEU A 515 5.63 -39.36 12.63
N GLU A 516 6.85 -39.75 13.00
CA GLU A 516 7.58 -39.19 14.13
C GLU A 516 7.87 -37.68 13.93
N LYS A 517 8.32 -37.29 12.73
CA LYS A 517 8.53 -35.88 12.37
C LYS A 517 7.26 -35.04 12.55
N PHE A 518 6.08 -35.61 12.22
CA PHE A 518 4.77 -34.96 12.42
C PHE A 518 4.13 -35.31 13.77
N GLU A 519 4.86 -35.89 14.72
CA GLU A 519 4.37 -36.25 16.07
C GLU A 519 3.08 -37.10 16.06
N LEU A 520 2.96 -37.99 15.08
CA LEU A 520 1.83 -38.92 14.93
C LEU A 520 2.18 -40.28 15.48
N THR A 521 1.31 -40.83 16.30
CA THR A 521 1.49 -42.14 16.96
C THR A 521 0.74 -43.27 16.27
N ASN A 522 -0.32 -42.95 15.54
CA ASN A 522 -1.10 -43.94 14.80
C ASN A 522 -0.56 -44.08 13.37
N PRO A 523 -0.68 -45.28 12.79
CA PRO A 523 -0.38 -45.43 11.37
C PRO A 523 -1.28 -44.55 10.49
N VAL A 524 -0.71 -44.12 9.37
CA VAL A 524 -1.39 -43.32 8.35
C VAL A 524 -1.21 -43.96 7.00
N ALA A 525 -2.28 -44.11 6.24
CA ALA A 525 -2.28 -44.49 4.86
C ALA A 525 -2.84 -43.38 3.98
N MET A 526 -2.19 -43.10 2.85
CA MET A 526 -2.57 -42.00 1.95
C MET A 526 -2.55 -42.41 0.49
N ALA A 527 -3.36 -41.74 -0.29
CA ALA A 527 -3.26 -41.69 -1.74
C ALA A 527 -3.26 -40.24 -2.21
N GLU A 528 -2.36 -39.90 -3.11
CA GLU A 528 -2.39 -38.59 -3.79
C GLU A 528 -2.47 -38.80 -5.30
N LEU A 529 -3.50 -38.21 -5.92
CA LEU A 529 -3.85 -38.41 -7.33
C LEU A 529 -3.77 -37.07 -8.07
N ASN A 530 -3.19 -37.07 -9.25
CA ASN A 530 -3.19 -35.93 -10.17
C ASN A 530 -4.52 -35.92 -10.93
N LEU A 531 -5.44 -35.05 -10.55
CA LEU A 531 -6.74 -34.94 -11.19
C LEU A 531 -6.66 -34.44 -12.63
N ASP A 532 -5.70 -33.57 -12.95
CA ASP A 532 -5.51 -33.11 -14.33
C ASP A 532 -5.10 -34.23 -15.29
N ALA A 533 -4.55 -35.33 -14.76
CA ALA A 533 -4.23 -36.52 -15.54
C ALA A 533 -5.45 -37.45 -15.73
N ILE A 534 -6.45 -37.31 -14.89
CA ILE A 534 -7.67 -38.15 -14.86
C ILE A 534 -8.81 -37.52 -15.69
N ILE A 535 -8.89 -36.18 -15.72
CA ILE A 535 -10.01 -35.41 -16.30
C ILE A 535 -9.79 -35.08 -17.80
N GLN A 536 -8.96 -35.70 -18.50
CA GLN A 536 -8.71 -35.35 -19.94
C GLN A 536 -9.87 -35.68 -20.86
#